data_91d4edc746e9f6e7021cb497edada57d
#
_entry.id   91d4edc746e9f6e7021cb497edada57d
#
_cell.length_a   1.000
_cell.length_b   1.000
_cell.length_c   1.000
_cell.angle_alpha   90.00
_cell.angle_beta   90.00
_cell.angle_gamma   90.00
#
_symmetry.space_group_name_H-M   'P 1'
#
loop_
_entity.id
_entity.type
_entity.pdbx_description
1 polymer ?
#
loop_
_entity_poly.entity_id
_entity_poly.type
_entity_poly.pdbx_seq_one_letter_code
_entity_poly.pdbx_strand_id
1 'polypeptide(L)'
;MPGIQKTLDGIATSDVIYRDSIQQAANCYVAAQVLKLMEKIPVEEVNRDKRGIRVKALRDSGYVMYADILTASIYQLAAVRGISEDGARIIKRIVGEAADNASATTKLQLSADNRTEDTTRLIIAVSQYQQAKPLADKSSRLSQQYSGTIQNALEGLKVSAGTFRWLFASRQEKQNAIELYKLLDETLHGRVWGKPRKGLRVESDVHRITFRDAAWD
;
A
#
# COMPACT_ATOMS: atom_id res chain seq x y z
N MET A 1 4.14 -3.78 -28.65
CA MET A 1 4.79 -2.58 -28.07
C MET A 1 4.02 -1.93 -26.92
N PRO A 2 2.68 -1.74 -26.94
CA PRO A 2 1.98 -1.25 -25.73
C PRO A 2 2.17 -2.11 -24.47
N GLY A 3 2.54 -3.38 -24.61
CA GLY A 3 2.82 -4.26 -23.48
C GLY A 3 4.05 -3.90 -22.67
N ILE A 4 5.16 -3.49 -23.32
CA ILE A 4 6.41 -3.17 -22.63
C ILE A 4 6.24 -1.90 -21.80
N GLN A 5 5.63 -0.85 -22.37
CA GLN A 5 5.37 0.39 -21.65
C GLN A 5 4.49 0.12 -20.42
N LYS A 6 3.39 -0.62 -20.60
CA LYS A 6 2.49 -1.01 -19.51
C LYS A 6 3.23 -1.80 -18.41
N THR A 7 4.16 -2.69 -18.80
CA THR A 7 4.96 -3.47 -17.85
C THR A 7 5.92 -2.57 -17.07
N LEU A 8 6.63 -1.66 -17.76
CA LEU A 8 7.54 -0.71 -17.10
C LEU A 8 6.79 0.21 -16.13
N ASP A 9 5.63 0.73 -16.55
CA ASP A 9 4.80 1.59 -15.70
C ASP A 9 4.25 0.81 -14.50
N GLY A 10 3.85 -0.44 -14.70
CA GLY A 10 3.41 -1.32 -13.61
C GLY A 10 4.52 -1.60 -12.58
N ILE A 11 5.76 -1.80 -13.04
CA ILE A 11 6.90 -1.96 -12.13
C ILE A 11 7.25 -0.63 -11.46
N ALA A 12 7.22 0.49 -12.19
CA ALA A 12 7.52 1.82 -11.68
C ALA A 12 6.56 2.26 -10.56
N THR A 13 5.33 1.78 -10.59
CA THR A 13 4.31 2.07 -9.56
C THR A 13 4.20 1.02 -8.46
N SER A 14 4.97 -0.07 -8.53
CA SER A 14 4.89 -1.17 -7.56
C SER A 14 5.29 -0.74 -6.14
N ASP A 15 6.19 0.24 -6.01
CA ASP A 15 6.62 0.76 -4.71
C ASP A 15 5.46 1.41 -3.91
N VAL A 16 4.45 1.95 -4.59
CA VAL A 16 3.25 2.51 -3.95
C VAL A 16 2.47 1.42 -3.23
N ILE A 17 2.27 0.26 -3.86
CA ILE A 17 1.55 -0.89 -3.28
C ILE A 17 2.26 -1.38 -2.01
N TYR A 18 3.58 -1.48 -2.04
CA TYR A 18 4.35 -1.91 -0.87
C TYR A 18 4.40 -0.84 0.22
N ARG A 19 4.39 0.44 -0.13
CA ARG A 19 4.26 1.53 0.84
C ARG A 19 2.92 1.48 1.56
N ASP A 20 1.84 1.26 0.82
CA ASP A 20 0.50 1.10 1.39
C ASP A 20 0.43 -0.12 2.30
N SER A 21 1.09 -1.23 1.95
CA SER A 21 1.21 -2.41 2.80
C SER A 21 1.94 -2.12 4.12
N ILE A 22 3.01 -1.31 4.08
CA ILE A 22 3.69 -0.85 5.30
C ILE A 22 2.74 -0.02 6.17
N GLN A 23 2.03 0.93 5.55
CA GLN A 23 1.09 1.78 6.29
C GLN A 23 -0.03 0.96 6.94
N GLN A 24 -0.59 -0.02 6.23
CA GLN A 24 -1.60 -0.93 6.78
C GLN A 24 -1.03 -1.75 7.94
N ALA A 25 0.14 -2.35 7.78
CA ALA A 25 0.78 -3.13 8.84
C ALA A 25 1.12 -2.28 10.07
N ALA A 26 1.58 -1.04 9.87
CA ALA A 26 1.83 -0.09 10.95
C ALA A 26 0.54 0.30 11.68
N ASN A 27 -0.54 0.54 10.94
CA ASN A 27 -1.84 0.85 11.53
C ASN A 27 -2.38 -0.31 12.37
N CYS A 28 -2.25 -1.56 11.89
CA CYS A 28 -2.63 -2.76 12.67
C CYS A 28 -1.81 -2.86 13.95
N TYR A 29 -0.49 -2.67 13.87
CA TYR A 29 0.38 -2.67 15.05
C TYR A 29 -0.05 -1.61 16.06
N VAL A 30 -0.25 -0.36 15.62
CA VAL A 30 -0.67 0.75 16.51
C VAL A 30 -2.03 0.44 17.15
N ALA A 31 -3.01 -0.03 16.35
CA ALA A 31 -4.34 -0.39 16.86
C ALA A 31 -4.26 -1.46 17.96
N ALA A 32 -3.42 -2.49 17.79
CA ALA A 32 -3.21 -3.52 18.80
C ALA A 32 -2.58 -2.97 20.08
N GLN A 33 -1.62 -2.04 19.97
CA GLN A 33 -1.02 -1.38 21.15
C GLN A 33 -2.01 -0.45 21.86
N VAL A 34 -2.79 0.32 21.10
CA VAL A 34 -3.86 1.17 21.65
C VAL A 34 -4.87 0.33 22.42
N LEU A 35 -5.31 -0.79 21.85
CA LEU A 35 -6.26 -1.69 22.54
C LEU A 35 -5.69 -2.17 23.89
N LYS A 36 -4.43 -2.62 23.92
CA LYS A 36 -3.74 -3.01 25.15
C LYS A 36 -3.62 -1.88 26.20
N LEU A 37 -3.52 -0.63 25.75
CA LEU A 37 -3.54 0.53 26.64
C LEU A 37 -4.96 0.78 27.16
N MET A 38 -5.97 0.69 26.30
CA MET A 38 -7.38 0.86 26.69
C MET A 38 -7.87 -0.22 27.65
N GLU A 39 -7.31 -1.43 27.61
CA GLU A 39 -7.56 -2.51 28.57
C GLU A 39 -7.08 -2.18 30.01
N LYS A 40 -6.24 -1.16 30.17
CA LYS A 40 -5.70 -0.74 31.46
C LYS A 40 -6.42 0.47 32.08
N ILE A 41 -7.27 1.13 31.29
CA ILE A 41 -7.99 2.33 31.74
C ILE A 41 -9.40 1.91 32.19
N PRO A 42 -9.73 2.08 33.48
CA PRO A 42 -11.04 1.71 33.99
C PRO A 42 -12.12 2.65 33.48
N VAL A 43 -13.33 2.12 33.35
CA VAL A 43 -14.48 2.87 32.84
C VAL A 43 -14.84 4.10 33.68
N GLU A 44 -14.43 4.15 34.95
CA GLU A 44 -14.61 5.26 35.86
C GLU A 44 -14.03 6.57 35.34
N GLU A 45 -12.96 6.51 34.57
CA GLU A 45 -12.29 7.67 33.99
C GLU A 45 -13.20 8.44 32.98
N VAL A 46 -14.24 7.79 32.42
CA VAL A 46 -15.22 8.45 31.54
C VAL A 46 -15.95 9.61 32.27
N ASN A 47 -16.12 9.49 33.59
CA ASN A 47 -16.80 10.50 34.39
C ASN A 47 -15.85 11.35 35.25
N ARG A 48 -14.55 11.36 34.94
CA ARG A 48 -13.55 12.14 35.67
C ARG A 48 -13.92 13.61 35.82
N ASP A 49 -14.51 14.20 34.76
CA ASP A 49 -14.95 15.60 34.74
C ASP A 49 -16.35 15.79 35.32
N LYS A 50 -16.91 14.80 36.02
CA LYS A 50 -18.25 14.86 36.66
C LYS A 50 -19.37 15.20 35.67
N ARG A 51 -19.35 14.67 34.48
CA ARG A 51 -20.34 14.92 33.40
C ARG A 51 -21.69 14.22 33.60
N GLY A 52 -21.92 13.65 34.77
CA GLY A 52 -23.17 12.98 35.11
C GLY A 52 -23.35 11.60 34.47
N ILE A 53 -22.29 10.98 33.98
CA ILE A 53 -22.34 9.65 33.39
C ILE A 53 -22.52 8.60 34.49
N ARG A 54 -23.51 7.71 34.31
CA ARG A 54 -23.80 6.62 35.23
C ARG A 54 -22.85 5.46 35.08
N VAL A 55 -21.61 5.62 35.56
CA VAL A 55 -20.53 4.63 35.43
C VAL A 55 -20.91 3.28 36.02
N LYS A 56 -21.66 3.26 37.14
CA LYS A 56 -22.17 2.03 37.74
C LYS A 56 -23.00 1.21 36.76
N ALA A 57 -23.87 1.89 35.99
CA ALA A 57 -24.74 1.22 35.01
C ALA A 57 -23.91 0.59 33.86
N LEU A 58 -22.83 1.25 33.44
CA LEU A 58 -21.89 0.69 32.46
C LEU A 58 -21.22 -0.57 33.00
N ARG A 59 -20.71 -0.52 34.23
CA ARG A 59 -20.05 -1.65 34.86
C ARG A 59 -21.01 -2.84 35.06
N ASP A 60 -22.21 -2.57 35.57
CA ASP A 60 -23.23 -3.60 35.81
C ASP A 60 -23.65 -4.26 34.48
N SER A 61 -23.44 -3.60 33.34
CA SER A 61 -23.69 -4.10 31.98
C SER A 61 -22.45 -4.71 31.32
N GLY A 62 -21.36 -4.90 32.06
CA GLY A 62 -20.13 -5.57 31.59
C GLY A 62 -19.08 -4.66 30.96
N TYR A 63 -19.29 -3.35 30.90
CA TYR A 63 -18.29 -2.39 30.43
C TYR A 63 -17.38 -1.97 31.58
N VAL A 64 -16.23 -2.62 31.73
CA VAL A 64 -15.30 -2.43 32.85
C VAL A 64 -14.12 -1.54 32.48
N MET A 65 -13.62 -1.69 31.25
CA MET A 65 -12.46 -0.97 30.74
C MET A 65 -12.80 -0.13 29.51
N TYR A 66 -11.95 0.81 29.16
CA TYR A 66 -12.09 1.61 27.94
C TYR A 66 -12.12 0.73 26.67
N ALA A 67 -11.40 -0.38 26.68
CA ALA A 67 -11.41 -1.34 25.57
C ALA A 67 -12.81 -1.90 25.28
N ASP A 68 -13.61 -2.16 26.32
CA ASP A 68 -14.99 -2.65 26.17
C ASP A 68 -15.87 -1.60 25.49
N ILE A 69 -15.69 -0.32 25.85
CA ILE A 69 -16.40 0.79 25.26
C ILE A 69 -15.92 1.06 23.85
N LEU A 70 -14.61 0.93 23.57
CA LEU A 70 -14.01 1.17 22.26
C LEU A 70 -14.59 0.21 21.22
N THR A 71 -14.84 -1.03 21.60
CA THR A 71 -15.40 -2.07 20.71
C THR A 71 -16.92 -2.01 20.59
N ALA A 72 -17.63 -1.47 21.59
CA ALA A 72 -19.07 -1.35 21.59
C ALA A 72 -19.61 -0.31 20.59
N SER A 73 -20.76 -0.56 19.99
CA SER A 73 -21.48 0.44 19.20
C SER A 73 -22.23 1.43 20.10
N ILE A 74 -22.58 2.61 19.53
CA ILE A 74 -23.41 3.60 20.23
C ILE A 74 -24.74 2.98 20.66
N TYR A 75 -25.37 2.14 19.84
CA TYR A 75 -26.63 1.47 20.15
C TYR A 75 -26.52 0.51 21.34
N GLN A 76 -25.41 -0.24 21.43
CA GLN A 76 -25.16 -1.13 22.56
C GLN A 76 -24.99 -0.34 23.87
N LEU A 77 -24.29 0.79 23.83
CA LEU A 77 -24.12 1.66 25.00
C LEU A 77 -25.45 2.34 25.38
N ALA A 78 -26.23 2.78 24.42
CA ALA A 78 -27.57 3.39 24.66
C ALA A 78 -28.60 2.38 25.19
N ALA A 79 -28.43 1.08 24.93
CA ALA A 79 -29.26 0.03 25.50
C ALA A 79 -29.00 -0.20 27.01
N VAL A 80 -27.92 0.33 27.56
CA VAL A 80 -27.64 0.25 29.00
C VAL A 80 -28.66 1.09 29.78
N ARG A 81 -29.33 0.47 30.75
CA ARG A 81 -30.34 1.15 31.54
C ARG A 81 -29.81 2.40 32.24
N GLY A 82 -30.31 3.56 31.85
CA GLY A 82 -29.95 4.86 32.40
C GLY A 82 -28.83 5.58 31.62
N ILE A 83 -28.46 5.08 30.49
CA ILE A 83 -27.61 5.77 29.48
C ILE A 83 -28.52 6.20 28.33
N SER A 84 -28.62 7.49 28.04
CA SER A 84 -29.31 8.01 26.86
C SER A 84 -28.43 7.86 25.61
N GLU A 85 -29.00 8.01 24.42
CA GLU A 85 -28.23 8.00 23.16
C GLU A 85 -27.16 9.10 23.15
N ASP A 86 -27.50 10.31 23.64
CA ASP A 86 -26.54 11.41 23.77
C ASP A 86 -25.43 11.07 24.78
N GLY A 87 -25.80 10.42 25.90
CA GLY A 87 -24.83 9.92 26.86
C GLY A 87 -23.89 8.89 26.25
N ALA A 88 -24.41 7.97 25.44
CA ALA A 88 -23.61 6.98 24.70
C ALA A 88 -22.64 7.65 23.70
N ARG A 89 -23.08 8.68 22.99
CA ARG A 89 -22.24 9.47 22.09
C ARG A 89 -21.11 10.19 22.84
N ILE A 90 -21.41 10.79 23.99
CA ILE A 90 -20.42 11.45 24.84
C ILE A 90 -19.38 10.44 25.33
N ILE A 91 -19.83 9.29 25.82
CA ILE A 91 -18.95 8.21 26.30
C ILE A 91 -18.01 7.75 25.16
N LYS A 92 -18.58 7.47 24.00
CA LYS A 92 -17.82 7.04 22.82
C LYS A 92 -16.77 8.08 22.38
N ARG A 93 -17.14 9.37 22.45
CA ARG A 93 -16.21 10.46 22.12
C ARG A 93 -15.05 10.54 23.10
N ILE A 94 -15.30 10.47 24.41
CA ILE A 94 -14.24 10.52 25.44
C ILE A 94 -13.25 9.37 25.24
N VAL A 95 -13.77 8.15 25.03
CA VAL A 95 -12.91 6.97 24.83
C VAL A 95 -12.20 7.04 23.48
N GLY A 96 -12.85 7.57 22.44
CA GLY A 96 -12.24 7.83 21.14
C GLY A 96 -11.08 8.81 21.23
N GLU A 97 -11.27 9.97 21.89
CA GLU A 97 -10.21 10.96 22.11
C GLU A 97 -9.02 10.36 22.90
N ALA A 98 -9.27 9.51 23.88
CA ALA A 98 -8.22 8.80 24.61
C ALA A 98 -7.46 7.81 23.69
N ALA A 99 -8.17 7.08 22.83
CA ALA A 99 -7.57 6.17 21.86
C ALA A 99 -6.75 6.92 20.81
N ASP A 100 -7.25 8.05 20.30
CA ASP A 100 -6.54 8.89 19.31
C ASP A 100 -5.24 9.46 19.92
N ASN A 101 -5.29 9.94 21.16
CA ASN A 101 -4.11 10.41 21.88
C ASN A 101 -3.11 9.28 22.12
N ALA A 102 -3.58 8.09 22.50
CA ALA A 102 -2.73 6.92 22.64
C ALA A 102 -2.09 6.52 21.30
N SER A 103 -2.85 6.56 20.21
CA SER A 103 -2.34 6.29 18.86
C SER A 103 -1.24 7.28 18.46
N ALA A 104 -1.45 8.57 18.67
CA ALA A 104 -0.50 9.63 18.33
C ALA A 104 0.81 9.52 19.13
N THR A 105 0.77 8.99 20.35
CA THR A 105 1.94 8.82 21.23
C THR A 105 2.60 7.45 21.12
N THR A 106 1.93 6.47 20.51
CA THR A 106 2.45 5.12 20.37
C THR A 106 3.62 5.10 19.37
N LYS A 107 4.78 4.65 19.85
CA LYS A 107 5.98 4.48 19.01
C LYS A 107 6.07 3.05 18.50
N LEU A 108 6.46 2.90 17.24
CA LEU A 108 6.82 1.59 16.69
C LEU A 108 8.09 1.08 17.37
N GLN A 109 7.97 0.01 18.14
CA GLN A 109 9.10 -0.65 18.80
C GLN A 109 9.25 -2.05 18.22
N LEU A 110 10.20 -2.21 17.32
CA LEU A 110 10.56 -3.49 16.74
C LEU A 110 11.77 -4.04 17.49
N SER A 111 11.58 -5.11 18.26
CA SER A 111 12.66 -5.83 18.93
C SER A 111 12.54 -7.33 18.68
N ALA A 112 13.64 -8.04 18.79
CA ALA A 112 13.66 -9.50 18.67
C ALA A 112 12.79 -10.19 19.74
N ASP A 113 12.59 -9.52 20.88
CA ASP A 113 11.82 -10.05 22.01
C ASP A 113 10.32 -9.81 21.89
N ASN A 114 9.90 -8.92 20.96
CA ASN A 114 8.49 -8.59 20.74
C ASN A 114 8.00 -9.17 19.39
N ARG A 115 8.04 -10.48 19.26
CA ARG A 115 7.59 -11.20 18.08
C ARG A 115 6.09 -11.45 18.14
N THR A 116 5.31 -10.47 17.73
CA THR A 116 3.87 -10.63 17.51
C THR A 116 3.57 -10.81 16.02
N GLU A 117 2.37 -11.24 15.67
CA GLU A 117 1.93 -11.32 14.28
C GLU A 117 2.00 -9.96 13.59
N ASP A 118 1.61 -8.88 14.28
CA ASP A 118 1.63 -7.52 13.75
C ASP A 118 3.05 -7.01 13.50
N THR A 119 4.01 -7.30 14.43
CA THR A 119 5.42 -6.95 14.20
C THR A 119 6.01 -7.72 13.04
N THR A 120 5.65 -8.99 12.89
CA THR A 120 6.11 -9.83 11.78
C THR A 120 5.57 -9.32 10.45
N ARG A 121 4.27 -9.00 10.36
CA ARG A 121 3.67 -8.38 9.15
C ARG A 121 4.38 -7.08 8.77
N LEU A 122 4.66 -6.23 9.74
CA LEU A 122 5.35 -4.96 9.49
C LEU A 122 6.77 -5.18 8.95
N ILE A 123 7.54 -6.11 9.54
CA ILE A 123 8.89 -6.44 9.08
C ILE A 123 8.86 -6.99 7.65
N ILE A 124 7.92 -7.89 7.34
CA ILE A 124 7.74 -8.44 5.99
C ILE A 124 7.42 -7.31 5.00
N ALA A 125 6.46 -6.44 5.31
CA ALA A 125 6.08 -5.33 4.43
C ALA A 125 7.26 -4.38 4.16
N VAL A 126 8.06 -4.04 5.18
CA VAL A 126 9.27 -3.22 5.04
C VAL A 126 10.31 -3.92 4.18
N SER A 127 10.55 -5.22 4.39
CA SER A 127 11.49 -6.00 3.59
C SER A 127 11.09 -6.04 2.11
N GLN A 128 9.81 -6.28 1.83
CA GLN A 128 9.27 -6.27 0.47
C GLN A 128 9.44 -4.90 -0.20
N TYR A 129 9.15 -3.82 0.50
CA TYR A 129 9.38 -2.46 -0.01
C TYR A 129 10.85 -2.20 -0.33
N GLN A 130 11.77 -2.60 0.56
CA GLN A 130 13.21 -2.42 0.35
C GLN A 130 13.72 -3.16 -0.90
N GLN A 131 13.14 -4.32 -1.22
CA GLN A 131 13.47 -5.08 -2.42
C GLN A 131 12.83 -4.49 -3.68
N ALA A 132 11.59 -4.03 -3.60
CA ALA A 132 10.84 -3.49 -4.74
C ALA A 132 11.32 -2.09 -5.16
N LYS A 133 11.67 -1.23 -4.20
CA LYS A 133 12.00 0.17 -4.48
C LYS A 133 13.14 0.38 -5.49
N PRO A 134 14.29 -0.30 -5.43
CA PRO A 134 15.35 -0.12 -6.44
C PRO A 134 14.89 -0.52 -7.85
N LEU A 135 14.00 -1.51 -7.96
CA LEU A 135 13.46 -1.95 -9.25
C LEU A 135 12.46 -0.93 -9.79
N ALA A 136 11.59 -0.39 -8.94
CA ALA A 136 10.66 0.66 -9.31
C ALA A 136 11.41 1.93 -9.76
N ASP A 137 12.41 2.37 -9.03
CA ASP A 137 13.25 3.54 -9.38
C ASP A 137 13.96 3.33 -10.73
N LYS A 138 14.52 2.13 -10.95
CA LYS A 138 15.18 1.79 -12.22
C LYS A 138 14.18 1.76 -13.38
N SER A 139 13.01 1.16 -13.17
CA SER A 139 11.95 1.07 -14.18
C SER A 139 11.41 2.46 -14.54
N SER A 140 11.21 3.33 -13.54
CA SER A 140 10.78 4.71 -13.75
C SER A 140 11.77 5.50 -14.61
N ARG A 141 13.08 5.40 -14.31
CA ARG A 141 14.12 6.04 -15.13
C ARG A 141 14.13 5.53 -16.57
N LEU A 142 13.99 4.21 -16.77
CA LEU A 142 13.92 3.62 -18.11
C LEU A 142 12.65 4.08 -18.83
N SER A 143 11.50 4.08 -18.17
CA SER A 143 10.25 4.58 -18.75
C SER A 143 10.39 6.03 -19.19
N GLN A 144 10.93 6.91 -18.35
CA GLN A 144 11.16 8.33 -18.68
C GLN A 144 12.13 8.51 -19.86
N GLN A 145 13.23 7.73 -19.85
CA GLN A 145 14.26 7.84 -20.89
C GLN A 145 13.76 7.40 -22.27
N TYR A 146 12.94 6.35 -22.31
CA TYR A 146 12.54 5.72 -23.59
C TYR A 146 11.12 6.04 -24.02
N SER A 147 10.25 6.59 -23.19
CA SER A 147 8.86 6.89 -23.53
C SER A 147 8.74 7.83 -24.73
N GLY A 148 9.52 8.90 -24.78
CA GLY A 148 9.53 9.85 -25.90
C GLY A 148 10.02 9.20 -27.20
N THR A 149 11.09 8.43 -27.12
CA THR A 149 11.64 7.71 -28.29
C THR A 149 10.65 6.68 -28.83
N ILE A 150 10.00 5.91 -27.95
CA ILE A 150 9.00 4.90 -28.32
C ILE A 150 7.76 5.57 -28.90
N GLN A 151 7.26 6.65 -28.33
CA GLN A 151 6.09 7.37 -28.84
C GLN A 151 6.38 7.98 -30.22
N ASN A 152 7.50 8.67 -30.38
CA ASN A 152 7.87 9.25 -31.67
C ASN A 152 8.05 8.17 -32.74
N ALA A 153 8.64 7.05 -32.39
CA ALA A 153 8.80 5.93 -33.30
C ALA A 153 7.46 5.27 -33.67
N LEU A 154 6.54 5.12 -32.71
CA LEU A 154 5.18 4.60 -32.97
C LEU A 154 4.37 5.54 -33.86
N GLU A 155 4.48 6.85 -33.67
CA GLU A 155 3.81 7.82 -34.53
C GLU A 155 4.37 7.82 -35.95
N GLY A 156 5.68 7.76 -36.12
CA GLY A 156 6.32 7.62 -37.41
C GLY A 156 5.94 6.32 -38.13
N LEU A 157 5.80 5.21 -37.39
CA LEU A 157 5.39 3.92 -37.92
C LEU A 157 3.88 3.86 -38.30
N LYS A 158 3.02 4.72 -37.76
CA LYS A 158 1.62 4.82 -38.17
C LYS A 158 1.47 5.14 -39.65
N VAL A 159 2.44 5.86 -40.22
CA VAL A 159 2.46 6.16 -41.69
C VAL A 159 2.71 4.89 -42.51
N SER A 160 3.50 3.95 -41.99
CA SER A 160 3.85 2.70 -42.66
C SER A 160 2.85 1.56 -42.40
N ALA A 161 1.95 1.69 -41.42
CA ALA A 161 1.01 0.63 -41.02
C ALA A 161 -0.19 0.42 -41.95
N GLY A 162 -0.39 1.28 -42.99
CA GLY A 162 -1.45 1.15 -43.96
C GLY A 162 -0.92 1.19 -45.40
N THR A 163 -1.21 0.16 -46.20
CA THR A 163 -0.75 0.07 -47.59
C THR A 163 -1.10 1.31 -48.43
N PHE A 164 -2.29 1.84 -48.25
CA PHE A 164 -2.73 3.07 -48.93
C PHE A 164 -1.99 4.32 -48.41
N ARG A 165 -1.76 4.42 -47.12
CA ARG A 165 -1.08 5.56 -46.49
C ARG A 165 0.41 5.61 -46.89
N TRP A 166 1.05 4.45 -47.00
CA TRP A 166 2.43 4.31 -47.46
C TRP A 166 2.58 4.73 -48.94
N LEU A 167 1.60 4.37 -49.83
CA LEU A 167 1.61 4.73 -51.23
C LEU A 167 1.60 6.26 -51.43
N PHE A 168 0.82 6.97 -50.65
CA PHE A 168 0.68 8.44 -50.74
C PHE A 168 1.63 9.23 -49.85
N ALA A 169 2.43 8.56 -49.02
CA ALA A 169 3.42 9.21 -48.16
C ALA A 169 4.56 9.83 -48.99
N SER A 170 5.01 11.00 -48.62
CA SER A 170 6.14 11.67 -49.27
C SER A 170 7.44 10.86 -49.08
N ARG A 171 8.43 11.14 -49.93
CA ARG A 171 9.74 10.48 -49.85
C ARG A 171 10.41 10.71 -48.48
N GLN A 172 10.20 11.91 -47.90
CA GLN A 172 10.72 12.27 -46.59
C GLN A 172 10.06 11.47 -45.46
N GLU A 173 8.74 11.32 -45.48
CA GLU A 173 8.00 10.54 -44.49
C GLU A 173 8.38 9.05 -44.53
N LYS A 174 8.57 8.50 -45.71
CA LYS A 174 9.06 7.13 -45.91
C LYS A 174 10.46 6.95 -45.30
N GLN A 175 11.35 7.90 -45.53
CA GLN A 175 12.70 7.86 -45.02
C GLN A 175 12.75 7.97 -43.51
N ASN A 176 11.98 8.90 -42.94
CA ASN A 176 11.86 9.05 -41.49
C ASN A 176 11.27 7.79 -40.85
N ALA A 177 10.28 7.14 -41.45
CA ALA A 177 9.72 5.89 -40.94
C ALA A 177 10.74 4.75 -40.93
N ILE A 178 11.63 4.65 -41.91
CA ILE A 178 12.70 3.65 -42.02
C ILE A 178 13.76 3.92 -40.91
N GLU A 179 14.15 5.16 -40.72
CA GLU A 179 15.11 5.55 -39.69
C GLU A 179 14.57 5.27 -38.25
N LEU A 180 13.29 5.61 -38.01
CA LEU A 180 12.63 5.31 -36.76
C LEU A 180 12.48 3.81 -36.51
N TYR A 181 12.24 3.00 -37.54
CA TYR A 181 12.21 1.55 -37.43
C TYR A 181 13.58 1.01 -37.03
N LYS A 182 14.67 1.49 -37.68
CA LYS A 182 16.04 1.11 -37.32
C LYS A 182 16.38 1.48 -35.89
N LEU A 183 16.04 2.69 -35.46
CA LEU A 183 16.25 3.16 -34.09
C LEU A 183 15.49 2.29 -33.08
N LEU A 184 14.26 1.89 -33.38
CA LEU A 184 13.47 0.97 -32.57
C LEU A 184 14.10 -0.42 -32.50
N ASP A 185 14.55 -0.94 -33.62
CA ASP A 185 15.21 -2.26 -33.71
C ASP A 185 16.52 -2.25 -32.92
N GLU A 186 17.34 -1.22 -33.05
CA GLU A 186 18.55 -1.03 -32.27
C GLU A 186 18.27 -0.88 -30.76
N THR A 187 17.19 -0.18 -30.38
CA THR A 187 16.80 -0.01 -28.99
C THR A 187 16.28 -1.32 -28.38
N LEU A 188 15.55 -2.11 -29.15
CA LEU A 188 14.95 -3.38 -28.70
C LEU A 188 15.93 -4.56 -28.74
N HIS A 189 16.83 -4.61 -29.70
CA HIS A 189 17.79 -5.72 -29.91
C HIS A 189 19.24 -5.32 -29.60
N GLY A 190 19.51 -4.02 -29.40
CA GLY A 190 20.81 -3.48 -29.08
C GLY A 190 21.23 -3.63 -27.62
N ARG A 191 22.31 -2.92 -27.25
CA ARG A 191 22.97 -3.00 -25.94
C ARG A 191 22.09 -2.66 -24.73
N VAL A 192 20.95 -2.01 -24.93
CA VAL A 192 20.06 -1.55 -23.84
C VAL A 192 19.35 -2.71 -23.17
N TRP A 193 18.94 -3.70 -23.95
CA TRP A 193 18.22 -4.87 -23.42
C TRP A 193 19.12 -6.10 -23.23
N GLY A 194 20.39 -6.01 -23.54
CA GLY A 194 21.34 -7.12 -23.43
C GLY A 194 20.72 -8.45 -23.86
N LYS A 195 21.43 -9.34 -24.53
CA LYS A 195 20.86 -10.68 -24.81
C LYS A 195 20.23 -11.21 -23.53
N PRO A 196 18.94 -11.61 -23.53
CA PRO A 196 18.31 -12.18 -22.36
C PRO A 196 19.23 -13.31 -21.87
N ARG A 197 19.78 -13.22 -20.66
CA ARG A 197 20.44 -14.36 -20.06
C ARG A 197 19.41 -15.48 -20.09
N LYS A 198 19.73 -16.56 -20.81
CA LYS A 198 18.91 -17.77 -20.84
C LYS A 198 18.57 -18.12 -19.38
N GLY A 199 17.33 -17.91 -18.97
CA GLY A 199 16.90 -18.23 -17.59
C GLY A 199 16.00 -17.24 -16.89
N LEU A 200 15.90 -15.96 -17.30
CA LEU A 200 14.94 -15.03 -16.69
C LEU A 200 13.67 -14.93 -17.55
N ARG A 201 12.70 -15.79 -17.27
CA ARG A 201 11.30 -15.54 -17.65
C ARG A 201 10.75 -14.52 -16.66
N VAL A 202 10.70 -13.25 -17.08
CA VAL A 202 10.21 -12.12 -16.26
C VAL A 202 8.74 -12.29 -15.81
N GLU A 203 7.96 -13.14 -16.49
CA GLU A 203 6.55 -13.41 -16.13
C GLU A 203 6.36 -14.41 -14.99
N SER A 204 7.38 -15.23 -14.67
CA SER A 204 7.22 -16.26 -13.62
C SER A 204 7.76 -15.83 -12.26
N ASP A 205 8.64 -14.83 -12.20
CA ASP A 205 9.33 -14.50 -10.95
C ASP A 205 8.59 -13.47 -10.10
N VAL A 206 7.76 -12.62 -10.70
CA VAL A 206 6.90 -11.69 -9.93
C VAL A 206 5.77 -12.44 -9.18
N HIS A 207 5.33 -13.59 -9.70
CA HIS A 207 4.32 -14.45 -9.05
C HIS A 207 4.93 -15.58 -8.20
N ARG A 208 6.25 -15.77 -8.23
CA ARG A 208 6.96 -16.83 -7.49
C ARG A 208 7.67 -16.37 -6.23
N ILE A 209 7.56 -15.10 -5.86
CA ILE A 209 7.82 -14.69 -4.46
C ILE A 209 6.56 -15.05 -3.63
N THR A 210 6.10 -16.27 -3.80
CA THR A 210 5.13 -16.88 -2.92
C THR A 210 5.90 -17.70 -1.89
N PHE A 211 5.90 -17.24 -0.63
CA PHE A 211 5.79 -18.00 0.62
C PHE A 211 6.45 -19.38 0.74
N ARG A 212 7.45 -19.78 -0.04
CA ARG A 212 8.02 -21.11 0.03
C ARG A 212 9.37 -21.23 0.74
N ASP A 213 10.04 -20.13 1.01
CA ASP A 213 11.39 -20.13 1.64
C ASP A 213 11.44 -19.47 3.02
N ALA A 214 10.33 -19.35 3.69
CA ALA A 214 10.29 -18.98 5.12
C ALA A 214 9.92 -20.21 5.98
N ALA A 215 10.43 -21.39 5.63
CA ALA A 215 10.53 -22.48 6.57
C ALA A 215 11.83 -22.25 7.36
N TRP A 216 11.68 -21.74 8.53
CA TRP A 216 12.73 -21.67 9.54
C TRP A 216 12.74 -22.99 10.30
N ASP A 217 13.82 -23.75 10.15
CA ASP A 217 14.24 -24.74 11.15
C ASP A 217 14.64 -24.04 12.45
#